data_60d4cfb0da672796bea96e6a9b43fed4
#
_entry.id   60d4cfb0da672796bea96e6a9b43fed4
#
_cell.length_a   1.000
_cell.length_b   1.000
_cell.length_c   1.000
_cell.angle_alpha   90.00
_cell.angle_beta   90.00
_cell.angle_gamma   90.00
#
_symmetry.space_group_name_H-M   'P 1'
#
loop_
_entity.id
_entity.type
_entity.pdbx_description
1 polymer ?
#
loop_
_entity_poly.entity_id
_entity_poly.type
_entity_poly.pdbx_seq_one_letter_code
_entity_poly.pdbx_strand_id
1 'polypeptide(L)'
;RYDVAEPSRLVPDVAKSWRVSDDGRTFSFELRPGLKFASGNPLTAEDVAWSLQRAVLLDKTPAFILTQFGFSKANVTERIKDSGTLALSIQTDKPYAPTLVFNCLTANVAGIVDKKLVLSKETGGDLGYAWLKTNYAGSGPMKLREWRANEVVALERNDNYWGPKSKVSRVIYRHVKEAATQRLMLEKGDADIARNLTPTDLDALAK
;
A
#
# COMPACT_ATOMS: atom_id res chain seq x y z
N ARG A 1 4.75 5.57 -6.95
CA ARG A 1 4.49 6.35 -5.73
C ARG A 1 4.61 7.84 -5.96
N TYR A 2 4.13 8.64 -5.03
CA TYR A 2 4.40 10.07 -5.02
C TYR A 2 5.85 10.36 -4.62
N ASP A 3 6.41 11.42 -5.20
CA ASP A 3 7.70 11.96 -4.77
C ASP A 3 7.54 12.60 -3.37
N VAL A 4 8.54 12.44 -2.51
CA VAL A 4 8.49 13.00 -1.14
C VAL A 4 8.68 14.52 -1.15
N ALA A 5 9.51 15.03 -2.05
CA ALA A 5 9.78 16.47 -2.16
C ALA A 5 8.72 17.20 -3.00
N GLU A 6 8.13 16.53 -3.99
CA GLU A 6 7.09 17.06 -4.88
C GLU A 6 5.88 16.11 -4.89
N PRO A 7 4.94 16.20 -3.95
CA PRO A 7 3.82 15.28 -3.82
C PRO A 7 2.85 15.24 -5.02
N SER A 8 2.93 16.20 -5.93
CA SER A 8 2.20 16.21 -7.20
C SER A 8 2.85 15.34 -8.28
N ARG A 9 4.11 14.94 -8.12
CA ARG A 9 4.87 14.14 -9.08
C ARG A 9 4.86 12.67 -8.72
N LEU A 10 4.60 11.83 -9.71
CA LEU A 10 4.73 10.38 -9.59
C LEU A 10 6.14 9.95 -10.01
N VAL A 11 6.72 9.08 -9.21
CA VAL A 11 8.05 8.50 -9.45
C VAL A 11 7.99 6.98 -9.49
N PRO A 12 8.93 6.33 -10.20
CA PRO A 12 9.05 4.88 -10.20
C PRO A 12 9.19 4.30 -8.78
N ASP A 13 8.53 3.17 -8.55
CA ASP A 13 8.64 2.40 -7.31
C ASP A 13 8.79 0.91 -7.64
N VAL A 14 7.79 0.06 -7.37
CA VAL A 14 7.76 -1.34 -7.81
C VAL A 14 7.87 -1.42 -9.34
N ALA A 15 7.08 -0.63 -10.06
CA ALA A 15 7.31 -0.42 -11.49
C ALA A 15 8.49 0.53 -11.70
N LYS A 16 9.47 0.13 -12.51
CA LYS A 16 10.61 0.98 -12.91
C LYS A 16 10.25 1.90 -14.08
N SER A 17 9.30 1.49 -14.92
CA SER A 17 8.82 2.25 -16.08
C SER A 17 7.39 1.86 -16.44
N TRP A 18 6.75 2.70 -17.22
CA TRP A 18 5.41 2.45 -17.75
C TRP A 18 5.21 3.12 -19.11
N ARG A 19 4.24 2.62 -19.86
CA ARG A 19 3.82 3.15 -21.15
C ARG A 19 2.30 3.11 -21.22
N VAL A 20 1.74 4.08 -21.92
CA VAL A 20 0.32 4.12 -22.28
C VAL A 20 0.20 3.92 -23.78
N SER A 21 -0.75 3.10 -24.24
CA SER A 21 -1.03 2.91 -25.67
C SER A 21 -1.59 4.17 -26.31
N ASP A 22 -1.46 4.30 -27.63
CA ASP A 22 -1.91 5.47 -28.37
C ASP A 22 -3.42 5.71 -28.27
N ASP A 23 -4.20 4.64 -28.07
CA ASP A 23 -5.65 4.71 -27.81
C ASP A 23 -6.02 5.10 -26.38
N GLY A 24 -5.02 5.29 -25.50
CA GLY A 24 -5.20 5.69 -24.11
C GLY A 24 -5.89 4.66 -23.20
N ARG A 25 -5.97 3.37 -23.64
CA ARG A 25 -6.73 2.32 -22.93
C ARG A 25 -5.85 1.29 -22.25
N THR A 26 -4.61 1.09 -22.71
CA THR A 26 -3.72 0.07 -22.18
C THR A 26 -2.54 0.72 -21.47
N PHE A 27 -2.37 0.37 -20.21
CA PHE A 27 -1.29 0.80 -19.34
C PHE A 27 -0.35 -0.37 -19.09
N SER A 28 0.85 -0.33 -19.66
CA SER A 28 1.86 -1.37 -19.53
C SER A 28 2.93 -0.91 -18.54
N PHE A 29 3.30 -1.81 -17.62
CA PHE A 29 4.28 -1.55 -16.59
C PHE A 29 5.41 -2.57 -16.65
N GLU A 30 6.63 -2.11 -16.44
CA GLU A 30 7.80 -2.96 -16.26
C GLU A 30 8.26 -2.88 -14.81
N LEU A 31 8.31 -4.01 -14.12
CA LEU A 31 8.68 -4.09 -12.72
C LEU A 31 10.19 -4.11 -12.54
N ARG A 32 10.66 -3.70 -11.37
CA ARG A 32 12.07 -3.88 -10.98
C ARG A 32 12.35 -5.36 -10.75
N PRO A 33 13.50 -5.87 -11.21
CA PRO A 33 13.92 -7.23 -10.90
C PRO A 33 14.36 -7.38 -9.44
N GLY A 34 14.25 -8.58 -8.90
CA GLY A 34 14.79 -8.93 -7.59
C GLY A 34 14.03 -8.39 -6.38
N LEU A 35 12.83 -7.83 -6.57
CA LEU A 35 11.98 -7.38 -5.47
C LEU A 35 11.53 -8.56 -4.61
N LYS A 36 11.40 -8.30 -3.29
CA LYS A 36 10.92 -9.29 -2.33
C LYS A 36 9.86 -8.67 -1.41
N PHE A 37 8.93 -9.50 -1.00
CA PHE A 37 8.04 -9.20 0.11
C PHE A 37 8.78 -9.31 1.46
N ALA A 38 8.16 -8.80 2.53
CA ALA A 38 8.69 -8.97 3.90
C ALA A 38 8.78 -10.43 4.34
N SER A 39 7.97 -11.31 3.76
CA SER A 39 8.04 -12.77 3.92
C SER A 39 9.32 -13.40 3.39
N GLY A 40 10.02 -12.72 2.47
CA GLY A 40 11.15 -13.23 1.69
C GLY A 40 10.76 -13.80 0.33
N ASN A 41 9.47 -14.01 0.06
CA ASN A 41 9.00 -14.44 -1.26
C ASN A 41 9.34 -13.39 -2.34
N PRO A 42 9.66 -13.81 -3.57
CA PRO A 42 9.85 -12.88 -4.68
C PRO A 42 8.55 -12.14 -4.99
N LEU A 43 8.65 -10.85 -5.35
CA LEU A 43 7.54 -10.06 -5.87
C LEU A 43 7.59 -10.09 -7.40
N THR A 44 6.52 -10.54 -8.01
CA THR A 44 6.39 -10.71 -9.47
C THR A 44 5.21 -9.92 -10.02
N ALA A 45 5.10 -9.85 -11.35
CA ALA A 45 3.95 -9.24 -12.00
C ALA A 45 2.64 -9.99 -11.73
N GLU A 46 2.72 -11.30 -11.48
CA GLU A 46 1.57 -12.11 -11.05
C GLU A 46 1.01 -11.61 -9.72
N ASP A 47 1.87 -11.31 -8.74
CA ASP A 47 1.44 -10.75 -7.44
C ASP A 47 0.76 -9.39 -7.61
N VAL A 48 1.29 -8.54 -8.49
CA VAL A 48 0.71 -7.22 -8.78
C VAL A 48 -0.66 -7.37 -9.44
N ALA A 49 -0.76 -8.19 -10.50
CA ALA A 49 -2.01 -8.47 -11.19
C ALA A 49 -3.06 -9.03 -10.22
N TRP A 50 -2.69 -10.06 -9.48
CA TRP A 50 -3.57 -10.69 -8.50
C TRP A 50 -4.02 -9.73 -7.39
N SER A 51 -3.16 -8.87 -6.89
CA SER A 51 -3.52 -7.90 -5.85
C SER A 51 -4.59 -6.91 -6.33
N LEU A 52 -4.45 -6.39 -7.55
CA LEU A 52 -5.44 -5.51 -8.16
C LEU A 52 -6.75 -6.26 -8.49
N GLN A 53 -6.65 -7.46 -9.06
CA GLN A 53 -7.80 -8.32 -9.32
C GLN A 53 -8.55 -8.64 -8.01
N ARG A 54 -7.82 -9.01 -6.96
CA ARG A 54 -8.36 -9.30 -5.64
C ARG A 54 -9.19 -8.14 -5.09
N ALA A 55 -8.73 -6.90 -5.21
CA ALA A 55 -9.46 -5.73 -4.75
C ALA A 55 -10.81 -5.58 -5.45
N VAL A 56 -10.87 -5.83 -6.76
CA VAL A 56 -12.10 -5.81 -7.56
C VAL A 56 -13.00 -7.01 -7.24
N LEU A 57 -12.43 -8.21 -7.10
CA LEU A 57 -13.18 -9.44 -6.79
C LEU A 57 -13.85 -9.37 -5.42
N LEU A 58 -13.17 -8.82 -4.42
CA LEU A 58 -13.71 -8.62 -3.08
C LEU A 58 -14.80 -7.54 -3.04
N ASP A 59 -14.67 -6.53 -3.88
CA ASP A 59 -15.63 -5.42 -4.01
C ASP A 59 -15.96 -4.75 -2.66
N LYS A 60 -14.93 -4.58 -1.82
CA LYS A 60 -15.03 -3.86 -0.54
C LYS A 60 -14.63 -2.41 -0.71
N THR A 61 -15.24 -1.51 0.05
CA THR A 61 -14.83 -0.09 0.06
C THR A 61 -13.35 0.01 0.42
N PRO A 62 -12.52 0.74 -0.38
CA PRO A 62 -12.87 1.63 -1.48
C PRO A 62 -12.58 1.03 -2.90
N ALA A 63 -13.04 -0.19 -3.23
CA ALA A 63 -12.79 -0.83 -4.53
C ALA A 63 -13.26 0.00 -5.72
N PHE A 64 -14.21 0.94 -5.52
CA PHE A 64 -14.69 1.87 -6.55
C PHE A 64 -13.57 2.68 -7.22
N ILE A 65 -12.46 2.93 -6.52
CA ILE A 65 -11.27 3.59 -7.07
C ILE A 65 -10.70 2.83 -8.27
N LEU A 66 -10.85 1.51 -8.30
CA LEU A 66 -10.43 0.66 -9.41
C LEU A 66 -11.60 0.37 -10.36
N THR A 67 -12.78 0.04 -9.84
CA THR A 67 -13.91 -0.38 -10.68
C THR A 67 -14.44 0.73 -11.60
N GLN A 68 -14.18 2.00 -11.30
CA GLN A 68 -14.51 3.13 -12.18
C GLN A 68 -13.86 3.05 -13.58
N PHE A 69 -12.82 2.23 -13.75
CA PHE A 69 -12.14 2.00 -15.03
C PHE A 69 -12.75 0.85 -15.85
N GLY A 70 -13.97 0.44 -15.49
CA GLY A 70 -14.71 -0.64 -16.15
C GLY A 70 -14.33 -2.04 -15.70
N PHE A 71 -13.60 -2.18 -14.58
CA PHE A 71 -13.29 -3.49 -14.00
C PHE A 71 -14.49 -4.03 -13.22
N SER A 72 -14.76 -5.30 -13.40
CA SER A 72 -15.79 -6.08 -12.72
C SER A 72 -15.28 -7.47 -12.41
N LYS A 73 -16.03 -8.20 -11.59
CA LYS A 73 -15.73 -9.62 -11.29
C LYS A 73 -15.67 -10.49 -12.56
N ALA A 74 -16.42 -10.12 -13.60
CA ALA A 74 -16.51 -10.88 -14.84
C ALA A 74 -15.31 -10.67 -15.79
N ASN A 75 -14.58 -9.53 -15.66
CA ASN A 75 -13.58 -9.16 -16.67
C ASN A 75 -12.21 -8.82 -16.10
N VAL A 76 -12.06 -8.67 -14.78
CA VAL A 76 -10.84 -8.14 -14.18
C VAL A 76 -9.62 -9.02 -14.46
N THR A 77 -9.78 -10.33 -14.49
CA THR A 77 -8.68 -11.28 -14.76
C THR A 77 -8.18 -11.22 -16.19
N GLU A 78 -9.04 -10.78 -17.11
CA GLU A 78 -8.66 -10.58 -18.51
C GLU A 78 -8.08 -9.20 -18.77
N ARG A 79 -8.53 -8.20 -18.04
CA ARG A 79 -8.13 -6.81 -18.22
C ARG A 79 -6.88 -6.40 -17.43
N ILE A 80 -6.57 -7.10 -16.36
CA ILE A 80 -5.36 -6.89 -15.56
C ILE A 80 -4.57 -8.19 -15.61
N LYS A 81 -3.47 -8.20 -16.36
CA LYS A 81 -2.67 -9.41 -16.64
C LYS A 81 -1.19 -9.15 -16.44
N ASP A 82 -0.51 -10.16 -15.93
CA ASP A 82 0.92 -10.29 -16.13
C ASP A 82 1.22 -10.90 -17.52
N SER A 83 2.35 -10.52 -18.09
CA SER A 83 2.88 -11.06 -19.34
C SER A 83 4.33 -11.50 -19.15
N GLY A 84 4.54 -12.37 -18.16
CA GLY A 84 5.85 -12.79 -17.66
C GLY A 84 6.19 -12.20 -16.31
N THR A 85 7.34 -12.57 -15.76
CA THR A 85 7.69 -12.30 -14.35
C THR A 85 7.70 -10.81 -13.97
N LEU A 86 8.03 -9.94 -14.94
CA LEU A 86 8.25 -8.50 -14.66
C LEU A 86 7.34 -7.56 -15.47
N ALA A 87 6.42 -8.07 -16.26
CA ALA A 87 5.56 -7.26 -17.12
C ALA A 87 4.09 -7.37 -16.71
N LEU A 88 3.43 -6.23 -16.55
CA LEU A 88 2.02 -6.09 -16.22
C LEU A 88 1.31 -5.24 -17.26
N SER A 89 0.10 -5.62 -17.63
CA SER A 89 -0.81 -4.84 -18.47
C SER A 89 -2.15 -4.62 -17.78
N ILE A 90 -2.65 -3.39 -17.84
CA ILE A 90 -3.96 -2.98 -17.34
C ILE A 90 -4.72 -2.36 -18.49
N GLN A 91 -5.89 -2.92 -18.86
CA GLN A 91 -6.73 -2.43 -19.95
C GLN A 91 -8.04 -1.88 -19.43
N THR A 92 -8.26 -0.58 -19.57
CA THR A 92 -9.50 0.11 -19.16
C THR A 92 -10.62 -0.05 -20.23
N ASP A 93 -11.87 0.22 -19.86
CA ASP A 93 -13.03 0.10 -20.76
C ASP A 93 -13.06 1.17 -21.85
N LYS A 94 -12.49 2.34 -21.57
CA LYS A 94 -12.39 3.49 -22.48
C LYS A 94 -11.09 4.25 -22.20
N PRO A 95 -10.70 5.23 -23.04
CA PRO A 95 -9.57 6.10 -22.76
C PRO A 95 -9.77 6.91 -21.47
N TYR A 96 -8.73 6.99 -20.65
CA TYR A 96 -8.68 7.85 -19.47
C TYR A 96 -7.40 8.67 -19.45
N ALA A 97 -7.46 9.84 -18.82
CA ALA A 97 -6.25 10.63 -18.57
C ALA A 97 -5.24 9.78 -17.75
N PRO A 98 -4.00 9.61 -18.23
CA PRO A 98 -3.00 8.78 -17.55
C PRO A 98 -2.77 9.17 -16.07
N THR A 99 -2.80 10.48 -15.77
CA THR A 99 -2.65 10.98 -14.41
C THR A 99 -3.75 10.47 -13.47
N LEU A 100 -5.00 10.35 -13.94
CA LEU A 100 -6.10 9.81 -13.14
C LEU A 100 -5.84 8.34 -12.79
N VAL A 101 -5.51 7.51 -13.79
CA VAL A 101 -5.25 6.08 -13.58
C VAL A 101 -4.07 5.88 -12.64
N PHE A 102 -2.95 6.59 -12.85
CA PHE A 102 -1.77 6.48 -12.02
C PHE A 102 -2.03 6.92 -10.58
N ASN A 103 -2.77 8.01 -10.37
CA ASN A 103 -3.14 8.46 -9.02
C ASN A 103 -4.01 7.42 -8.31
N CYS A 104 -4.96 6.81 -8.99
CA CYS A 104 -5.77 5.72 -8.41
C CYS A 104 -4.94 4.49 -8.06
N LEU A 105 -3.89 4.17 -8.84
CA LEU A 105 -2.95 3.07 -8.53
C LEU A 105 -2.01 3.39 -7.35
N THR A 106 -1.94 4.62 -6.86
CA THR A 106 -1.22 4.96 -5.62
C THR A 106 -2.10 4.82 -4.36
N ALA A 107 -3.40 4.62 -4.51
CA ALA A 107 -4.32 4.44 -3.39
C ALA A 107 -4.08 3.10 -2.68
N ASN A 108 -4.38 3.06 -1.38
CA ASN A 108 -4.17 1.87 -0.54
C ASN A 108 -4.89 0.61 -1.07
N VAL A 109 -6.02 0.78 -1.76
CA VAL A 109 -6.78 -0.34 -2.37
C VAL A 109 -5.99 -1.05 -3.47
N ALA A 110 -5.04 -0.36 -4.11
CA ALA A 110 -4.12 -0.90 -5.10
C ALA A 110 -2.82 -1.44 -4.48
N GLY A 111 -2.76 -1.59 -3.16
CA GLY A 111 -1.61 -2.14 -2.45
C GLY A 111 -1.29 -3.56 -2.87
N ILE A 112 0.01 -3.80 -3.16
CA ILE A 112 0.51 -5.11 -3.60
C ILE A 112 0.79 -5.98 -2.39
N VAL A 113 0.26 -7.20 -2.39
CA VAL A 113 0.44 -8.17 -1.32
C VAL A 113 0.98 -9.49 -1.87
N ASP A 114 1.72 -10.21 -1.06
CA ASP A 114 2.27 -11.54 -1.33
C ASP A 114 1.13 -12.55 -1.54
N LYS A 115 0.83 -12.87 -2.80
CA LYS A 115 -0.23 -13.79 -3.20
C LYS A 115 -0.10 -15.15 -2.51
N LYS A 116 1.10 -15.71 -2.53
CA LYS A 116 1.37 -17.04 -1.95
C LYS A 116 1.10 -17.06 -0.44
N LEU A 117 1.58 -16.07 0.28
CA LEU A 117 1.36 -15.95 1.72
C LEU A 117 -0.12 -15.74 2.02
N VAL A 118 -0.78 -14.81 1.34
CA VAL A 118 -2.19 -14.46 1.58
C VAL A 118 -3.11 -15.65 1.29
N LEU A 119 -2.92 -16.36 0.19
CA LEU A 119 -3.71 -17.54 -0.14
C LEU A 119 -3.46 -18.71 0.82
N SER A 120 -2.27 -18.81 1.41
CA SER A 120 -2.01 -19.82 2.46
C SER A 120 -2.79 -19.57 3.75
N LYS A 121 -3.38 -18.37 3.90
CA LYS A 121 -4.20 -17.93 5.04
C LYS A 121 -5.67 -17.69 4.67
N GLU A 122 -6.04 -18.03 3.46
CA GLU A 122 -7.41 -17.92 2.97
C GLU A 122 -8.36 -18.84 3.75
N THR A 123 -9.56 -18.35 4.01
CA THR A 123 -10.62 -19.12 4.65
C THR A 123 -11.94 -18.90 3.90
N GLY A 124 -12.56 -20.00 3.47
CA GLY A 124 -13.88 -19.95 2.84
C GLY A 124 -13.98 -19.12 1.55
N GLY A 125 -12.90 -19.02 0.76
CA GLY A 125 -12.89 -18.26 -0.49
C GLY A 125 -12.81 -16.73 -0.30
N ASP A 126 -12.34 -16.26 0.87
CA ASP A 126 -12.26 -14.84 1.19
C ASP A 126 -11.01 -14.14 0.62
N LEU A 127 -10.21 -14.82 -0.17
CA LEU A 127 -8.95 -14.32 -0.73
C LEU A 127 -8.03 -13.72 0.34
N GLY A 128 -8.04 -14.28 1.55
CA GLY A 128 -7.27 -13.83 2.70
C GLY A 128 -7.72 -12.50 3.29
N TYR A 129 -8.98 -12.09 3.04
CA TYR A 129 -9.52 -10.81 3.52
C TYR A 129 -9.55 -10.73 5.06
N ALA A 130 -9.99 -11.78 5.73
CA ALA A 130 -10.07 -11.79 7.19
C ALA A 130 -8.67 -11.71 7.82
N TRP A 131 -7.72 -12.48 7.28
CA TRP A 131 -6.35 -12.51 7.78
C TRP A 131 -5.63 -11.16 7.62
N LEU A 132 -5.76 -10.51 6.46
CA LEU A 132 -5.12 -9.22 6.19
C LEU A 132 -5.66 -8.04 7.04
N LYS A 133 -6.77 -8.20 7.77
CA LYS A 133 -7.24 -7.16 8.70
C LYS A 133 -6.26 -6.85 9.82
N THR A 134 -5.48 -7.84 10.24
CA THR A 134 -4.56 -7.72 11.38
C THR A 134 -3.15 -8.21 11.06
N ASN A 135 -2.90 -8.62 9.82
CA ASN A 135 -1.61 -9.15 9.38
C ASN A 135 -1.05 -8.38 8.19
N TYR A 136 0.21 -8.62 7.87
CA TYR A 136 0.95 -7.91 6.84
C TYR A 136 1.52 -8.87 5.79
N ALA A 137 1.39 -8.51 4.54
CA ALA A 137 1.93 -9.26 3.41
C ALA A 137 2.55 -8.33 2.35
N GLY A 138 2.99 -7.16 2.71
CA GLY A 138 3.53 -6.17 1.79
C GLY A 138 5.04 -6.25 1.60
N SER A 139 5.56 -5.34 0.75
CA SER A 139 6.97 -5.21 0.37
C SER A 139 7.59 -3.86 0.76
N GLY A 140 6.91 -3.08 1.62
CA GLY A 140 7.36 -1.75 2.03
C GLY A 140 8.57 -1.75 2.97
N PRO A 141 9.11 -0.55 3.31
CA PRO A 141 10.31 -0.41 4.15
C PRO A 141 10.10 -0.82 5.60
N MET A 142 8.85 -0.83 6.06
CA MET A 142 8.46 -1.28 7.38
C MET A 142 7.45 -2.41 7.26
N LYS A 143 7.46 -3.36 8.18
CA LYS A 143 6.51 -4.47 8.29
C LYS A 143 5.82 -4.45 9.64
N LEU A 144 4.60 -4.99 9.70
CA LEU A 144 3.84 -5.10 10.93
C LEU A 144 4.49 -6.12 11.87
N ARG A 145 4.76 -5.71 13.09
CA ARG A 145 5.22 -6.57 14.18
C ARG A 145 4.07 -6.98 15.09
N GLU A 146 3.22 -6.00 15.43
CA GLU A 146 2.12 -6.19 16.37
C GLU A 146 0.98 -5.22 16.05
N TRP A 147 -0.26 -5.69 16.16
CA TRP A 147 -1.44 -4.86 16.16
C TRP A 147 -2.40 -5.31 17.24
N ARG A 148 -2.59 -4.45 18.23
CA ARG A 148 -3.67 -4.56 19.21
C ARG A 148 -4.65 -3.40 18.99
N ALA A 149 -5.89 -3.74 18.64
CA ALA A 149 -6.91 -2.75 18.30
C ALA A 149 -7.12 -1.78 19.47
N ASN A 150 -7.19 -0.47 19.16
CA ASN A 150 -7.34 0.62 20.13
C ASN A 150 -6.23 0.76 21.19
N GLU A 151 -5.10 0.07 21.01
CA GLU A 151 -3.97 0.15 21.93
C GLU A 151 -2.69 0.52 21.19
N VAL A 152 -2.20 -0.37 20.33
CA VAL A 152 -0.88 -0.21 19.72
C VAL A 152 -0.81 -0.83 18.32
N VAL A 153 -0.09 -0.14 17.43
CA VAL A 153 0.46 -0.72 16.20
C VAL A 153 1.97 -0.55 16.25
N ALA A 154 2.69 -1.67 16.27
CA ALA A 154 4.14 -1.68 16.22
C ALA A 154 4.62 -2.15 14.84
N LEU A 155 5.46 -1.34 14.22
CA LEU A 155 6.14 -1.66 12.97
C LEU A 155 7.62 -1.86 13.24
N GLU A 156 8.25 -2.74 12.47
CA GLU A 156 9.70 -2.93 12.47
C GLU A 156 10.25 -2.83 11.05
N ARG A 157 11.53 -2.53 10.93
CA ARG A 157 12.19 -2.41 9.64
C ARG A 157 12.11 -3.72 8.86
N ASN A 158 11.78 -3.61 7.58
CA ASN A 158 11.81 -4.73 6.65
C ASN A 158 13.21 -4.84 6.01
N ASP A 159 13.99 -5.83 6.42
CA ASP A 159 15.35 -6.03 5.89
C ASP A 159 15.36 -6.57 4.45
N ASN A 160 14.23 -7.06 3.94
CA ASN A 160 14.02 -7.47 2.54
C ASN A 160 13.64 -6.30 1.63
N TYR A 161 13.47 -5.08 2.18
CA TYR A 161 13.12 -3.92 1.38
C TYR A 161 14.24 -3.57 0.40
N TRP A 162 13.88 -3.40 -0.87
CA TRP A 162 14.81 -3.14 -1.98
C TRP A 162 15.38 -1.71 -2.01
N GLY A 163 14.69 -0.76 -1.41
CA GLY A 163 15.10 0.64 -1.37
C GLY A 163 16.04 0.95 -0.21
N PRO A 164 16.34 2.23 0.01
CA PRO A 164 17.18 2.65 1.14
C PRO A 164 16.59 2.14 2.46
N LYS A 165 17.43 1.53 3.28
CA LYS A 165 17.00 1.05 4.60
C LYS A 165 16.58 2.23 5.48
N SER A 166 15.46 2.08 6.17
CA SER A 166 15.01 3.04 7.17
C SER A 166 16.09 3.24 8.24
N LYS A 167 16.38 4.48 8.61
CA LYS A 167 17.26 4.81 9.74
C LYS A 167 16.64 4.41 11.07
N VAL A 168 15.30 4.38 11.12
CA VAL A 168 14.52 3.97 12.30
C VAL A 168 14.28 2.46 12.23
N SER A 169 14.60 1.74 13.30
CA SER A 169 14.41 0.28 13.38
C SER A 169 12.98 -0.13 13.74
N ARG A 170 12.27 0.74 14.45
CA ARG A 170 10.89 0.50 14.93
C ARG A 170 10.09 1.78 14.97
N VAL A 171 8.80 1.68 14.68
CA VAL A 171 7.81 2.75 14.87
C VAL A 171 6.67 2.18 15.70
N ILE A 172 6.29 2.86 16.77
CA ILE A 172 5.21 2.43 17.66
C ILE A 172 4.13 3.52 17.66
N TYR A 173 2.96 3.18 17.18
CA TYR A 173 1.77 4.02 17.28
C TYR A 173 0.97 3.59 18.51
N ARG A 174 0.86 4.47 19.51
CA ARG A 174 0.01 4.25 20.69
C ARG A 174 -1.29 5.02 20.54
N HIS A 175 -2.40 4.39 20.86
CA HIS A 175 -3.69 5.07 20.89
C HIS A 175 -3.86 5.77 22.21
N VAL A 176 -3.67 7.10 22.21
CA VAL A 176 -3.87 7.98 23.37
C VAL A 176 -4.92 9.01 22.98
N LYS A 177 -6.12 8.92 23.59
CA LYS A 177 -7.26 9.76 23.21
C LYS A 177 -7.08 11.22 23.65
N GLU A 178 -6.57 11.42 24.85
CA GLU A 178 -6.55 12.72 25.50
C GLU A 178 -5.36 13.56 25.06
N ALA A 179 -5.61 14.74 24.48
CA ALA A 179 -4.58 15.67 23.99
C ALA A 179 -3.59 16.07 25.09
N ALA A 180 -4.10 16.37 26.31
CA ALA A 180 -3.25 16.72 27.44
C ALA A 180 -2.29 15.58 27.83
N THR A 181 -2.73 14.31 27.74
CA THR A 181 -1.86 13.16 27.98
C THR A 181 -0.78 13.04 26.89
N GLN A 182 -1.16 13.26 25.63
CA GLN A 182 -0.18 13.25 24.52
C GLN A 182 0.87 14.35 24.70
N ARG A 183 0.46 15.57 25.16
CA ARG A 183 1.38 16.66 25.47
C ARG A 183 2.38 16.24 26.56
N LEU A 184 1.89 15.72 27.68
CA LEU A 184 2.74 15.26 28.78
C LEU A 184 3.74 14.17 28.36
N MET A 185 3.34 13.28 27.45
CA MET A 185 4.24 12.27 26.91
C MET A 185 5.35 12.88 26.05
N LEU A 186 5.07 13.94 25.29
CA LEU A 186 6.10 14.71 24.57
C LEU A 186 7.06 15.40 25.53
N GLU A 187 6.52 16.11 26.54
CA GLU A 187 7.31 16.84 27.53
C GLU A 187 8.26 15.93 28.32
N LYS A 188 7.83 14.68 28.59
CA LYS A 188 8.64 13.67 29.27
C LYS A 188 9.59 12.87 28.37
N GLY A 189 9.46 13.00 27.04
CA GLY A 189 10.19 12.17 26.07
C GLY A 189 9.66 10.74 25.93
N ASP A 190 8.45 10.44 26.43
CA ASP A 190 7.77 9.14 26.25
C ASP A 190 7.18 8.96 24.86
N ALA A 191 7.07 10.05 24.10
CA ALA A 191 6.68 10.08 22.69
C ALA A 191 7.54 11.06 21.91
N ASP A 192 7.90 10.70 20.68
CA ASP A 192 8.64 11.57 19.75
C ASP A 192 7.71 12.46 18.94
N ILE A 193 6.47 12.03 18.72
CA ILE A 193 5.48 12.72 17.90
C ILE A 193 4.10 12.56 18.56
N ALA A 194 3.34 13.66 18.65
CA ALA A 194 1.92 13.65 18.99
C ALA A 194 1.09 14.21 17.83
N ARG A 195 -0.18 13.81 17.78
CA ARG A 195 -1.14 14.26 16.76
C ARG A 195 -2.41 14.74 17.46
N ASN A 196 -3.10 15.68 16.79
CA ASN A 196 -4.38 16.20 17.28
C ASN A 196 -4.29 16.93 18.65
N LEU A 197 -3.17 17.63 18.88
CA LEU A 197 -3.02 18.53 20.02
C LEU A 197 -3.92 19.76 19.83
N THR A 198 -4.43 20.29 20.94
CA THR A 198 -5.18 21.55 20.92
C THR A 198 -4.25 22.75 20.74
N PRO A 199 -4.76 23.93 20.27
CA PRO A 199 -3.93 25.13 20.22
C PRO A 199 -3.29 25.48 21.58
N THR A 200 -4.02 25.32 22.67
CA THR A 200 -3.51 25.53 24.04
C THR A 200 -2.35 24.58 24.38
N ASP A 201 -2.41 23.33 23.95
CA ASP A 201 -1.31 22.37 24.15
C ASP A 201 -0.08 22.76 23.33
N LEU A 202 -0.28 23.24 22.09
CA LEU A 202 0.81 23.73 21.24
C LEU A 202 1.47 24.97 21.84
N ASP A 203 0.70 25.93 22.35
CA ASP A 203 1.22 27.11 23.02
C ASP A 203 2.00 26.76 24.29
N ALA A 204 1.60 25.72 25.01
CA ALA A 204 2.31 25.24 26.19
C ALA A 204 3.65 24.57 25.82
N LEU A 205 3.72 23.84 24.72
CA LEU A 205 4.94 23.19 24.22
C LEU A 205 5.95 24.17 23.60
N ALA A 206 5.50 25.37 23.18
CA ALA A 206 6.35 26.39 22.59
C ALA A 206 7.16 27.22 23.62
N LYS A 207 6.86 27.06 24.90
CA LYS A 207 7.52 27.73 26.05
C LYS A 207 8.68 26.90 26.58
#